data_0a55eb6dbce1ec3837efc54f6e0b7256
#
_entry.id   0a55eb6dbce1ec3837efc54f6e0b7256
#
_cell.length_a   1.000
_cell.length_b   1.000
_cell.length_c   1.000
_cell.angle_alpha   90.00
_cell.angle_beta   90.00
_cell.angle_gamma   90.00
#
_symmetry.space_group_name_H-M   'P 1'
#
loop_
_entity.id
_entity.type
_entity.pdbx_description
1 polymer ?
#
loop_
_entity_poly.entity_id
_entity_poly.type
_entity_poly.pdbx_seq_one_letter_code
_entity_poly.pdbx_strand_id
1 'polypeptide(L)'
;MSNKWTLHVLRDLFLGKSHFNEFKTNRPSLDNKALSRCLNTMQENDLIYKTDDSGNTQYFLTEKGRSLNKVFYELLLFALKTDTENKHYTEYEKKELEEMYKEILELE
;
A
#
# COMPACT_ATOMS: atom_id res chain seq x y z
N MET A 1 11.19 -1.95 -10.27
CA MET A 1 11.31 -3.02 -9.28
C MET A 1 9.99 -3.22 -8.56
N SER A 2 9.52 -4.41 -8.59
CA SER A 2 8.29 -4.74 -7.90
C SER A 2 8.57 -4.90 -6.41
N ASN A 3 7.78 -4.25 -5.60
CA ASN A 3 7.85 -4.36 -4.17
C ASN A 3 6.45 -4.72 -3.66
N LYS A 4 6.32 -5.91 -3.09
CA LYS A 4 5.00 -6.36 -2.63
C LYS A 4 4.41 -5.41 -1.59
N TRP A 5 5.25 -4.72 -0.84
CA TRP A 5 4.79 -3.81 0.20
C TRP A 5 4.14 -2.55 -0.37
N THR A 6 4.48 -2.17 -1.60
CA THR A 6 3.89 -0.98 -2.24
C THR A 6 2.37 -1.11 -2.31
N LEU A 7 1.87 -2.27 -2.70
CA LEU A 7 0.43 -2.49 -2.79
C LEU A 7 -0.24 -2.39 -1.42
N HIS A 8 0.39 -2.96 -0.40
CA HIS A 8 -0.14 -2.91 0.97
C HIS A 8 -0.17 -1.49 1.52
N VAL A 9 0.90 -0.73 1.26
CA VAL A 9 0.98 0.65 1.72
C VAL A 9 -0.04 1.53 1.00
N LEU A 10 -0.19 1.34 -0.31
CA LEU A 10 -1.21 2.07 -1.08
C LEU A 10 -2.61 1.80 -0.53
N ARG A 11 -2.89 0.53 -0.25
CA ARG A 11 -4.17 0.16 0.36
C ARG A 11 -4.41 0.94 1.64
N ASP A 12 -3.43 0.95 2.53
CA ASP A 12 -3.56 1.62 3.80
C ASP A 12 -3.80 3.11 3.63
N LEU A 13 -3.11 3.72 2.67
CA LEU A 13 -3.28 5.13 2.37
C LEU A 13 -4.67 5.43 1.82
N PHE A 14 -5.21 4.58 0.95
CA PHE A 14 -6.57 4.74 0.45
C PHE A 14 -7.60 4.61 1.57
N LEU A 15 -7.28 3.83 2.61
CA LEU A 15 -8.16 3.64 3.76
C LEU A 15 -8.01 4.73 4.82
N GLY A 16 -7.13 5.70 4.57
CA GLY A 16 -6.95 6.83 5.49
C GLY A 16 -5.85 6.67 6.51
N LYS A 17 -5.11 5.58 6.47
CA LYS A 17 -3.93 5.43 7.35
C LYS A 17 -2.84 6.37 6.88
N SER A 18 -2.12 6.96 7.80
CA SER A 18 -1.12 7.96 7.48
C SER A 18 0.15 7.88 8.31
N HIS A 19 0.13 7.15 9.42
CA HIS A 19 1.28 7.08 10.32
C HIS A 19 2.15 5.86 10.01
N PHE A 20 3.46 6.04 10.20
CA PHE A 20 4.45 5.02 9.90
C PHE A 20 4.09 3.66 10.50
N ASN A 21 3.77 3.64 11.80
CA ASN A 21 3.48 2.38 12.49
C ASN A 21 2.17 1.72 12.04
N GLU A 22 1.25 2.51 11.51
CA GLU A 22 0.00 1.96 11.01
C GLU A 22 0.22 1.02 9.82
N PHE A 23 1.21 1.34 9.00
CA PHE A 23 1.54 0.53 7.83
C PHE A 23 2.15 -0.82 8.19
N LYS A 24 2.64 -0.95 9.43
CA LYS A 24 3.29 -2.17 9.89
C LYS A 24 2.34 -3.14 10.59
N THR A 25 1.12 -2.72 10.86
CA THR A 25 0.15 -3.54 11.58
C THR A 25 -0.12 -4.85 10.84
N ASN A 26 0.02 -5.98 11.55
CA ASN A 26 -0.18 -7.32 11.01
C ASN A 26 0.80 -7.71 9.91
N ARG A 27 1.95 -7.05 9.87
CA ARG A 27 2.99 -7.33 8.88
C ARG A 27 4.34 -7.52 9.57
N PRO A 28 4.54 -8.64 10.27
CA PRO A 28 5.76 -8.84 11.05
C PRO A 28 7.04 -8.87 10.22
N SER A 29 6.94 -9.19 8.94
CA SER A 29 8.11 -9.22 8.08
C SER A 29 8.43 -7.86 7.45
N LEU A 30 7.60 -6.86 7.67
CA LEU A 30 7.85 -5.50 7.19
C LEU A 30 8.61 -4.73 8.26
N ASP A 31 9.92 -4.67 8.14
CA ASP A 31 10.74 -3.93 9.11
C ASP A 31 10.81 -2.45 8.73
N ASN A 32 11.36 -1.65 9.65
CA ASN A 32 11.43 -0.20 9.46
C ASN A 32 12.23 0.19 8.22
N LYS A 33 13.30 -0.54 7.93
CA LYS A 33 14.15 -0.23 6.79
C LYS A 33 13.41 -0.47 5.47
N ALA A 34 12.70 -1.58 5.38
CA ALA A 34 11.93 -1.90 4.16
C ALA A 34 10.80 -0.90 3.96
N LEU A 35 10.10 -0.55 5.03
CA LEU A 35 9.01 0.42 4.93
C LEU A 35 9.53 1.80 4.55
N SER A 36 10.62 2.26 5.16
CA SER A 36 11.22 3.55 4.83
C SER A 36 11.62 3.61 3.35
N ARG A 37 12.21 2.52 2.86
CA ARG A 37 12.60 2.44 1.44
C ARG A 37 11.38 2.52 0.53
N CYS A 38 10.33 1.81 0.88
CA CYS A 38 9.08 1.81 0.13
C CYS A 38 8.48 3.22 0.07
N LEU A 39 8.37 3.88 1.22
CA LEU A 39 7.81 5.23 1.30
C LEU A 39 8.67 6.24 0.53
N ASN A 40 10.00 6.12 0.62
CA ASN A 40 10.88 7.02 -0.12
C ASN A 40 10.69 6.86 -1.63
N THR A 41 10.60 5.64 -2.12
CA THR A 41 10.36 5.38 -3.53
C THR A 41 9.03 5.97 -3.98
N MET A 42 8.00 5.84 -3.17
CA MET A 42 6.69 6.40 -3.49
C MET A 42 6.73 7.92 -3.52
N GLN A 43 7.50 8.54 -2.64
CA GLN A 43 7.68 9.99 -2.66
C GLN A 43 8.43 10.45 -3.92
N GLU A 44 9.48 9.72 -4.28
CA GLU A 44 10.26 10.02 -5.49
C GLU A 44 9.41 9.95 -6.75
N ASN A 45 8.43 9.07 -6.76
CA ASN A 45 7.52 8.93 -7.89
C ASN A 45 6.29 9.83 -7.78
N ASP A 46 6.28 10.73 -6.81
CA ASP A 46 5.21 11.70 -6.61
C ASP A 46 3.84 11.07 -6.34
N LEU A 47 3.85 9.91 -5.70
CA LEU A 47 2.61 9.23 -5.36
C LEU A 47 2.09 9.62 -3.99
N ILE A 48 3.00 10.00 -3.10
CA ILE A 48 2.67 10.42 -1.73
C ILE A 48 3.51 11.63 -1.36
N TYR A 49 3.06 12.33 -0.34
CA TYR A 49 3.84 13.40 0.28
C TYR A 49 3.84 13.21 1.79
N LYS A 50 4.87 13.76 2.41
CA LYS A 50 5.08 13.63 3.84
C LYS A 50 4.90 14.98 4.49
N THR A 51 4.19 15.00 5.63
CA THR A 51 4.08 16.20 6.46
C THR A 51 4.75 15.91 7.78
N ASP A 52 5.29 16.96 8.42
CA ASP A 52 5.89 16.84 9.72
C ASP A 52 5.48 18.07 10.54
N ASP A 53 4.49 17.87 11.38
CA ASP A 53 3.95 18.95 12.22
C ASP A 53 4.29 18.67 13.67
N SER A 54 5.29 19.38 14.18
CA SER A 54 5.74 19.27 15.58
C SER A 54 6.09 17.83 15.98
N GLY A 55 6.79 17.13 15.08
CA GLY A 55 7.21 15.76 15.33
C GLY A 55 6.17 14.71 14.98
N ASN A 56 5.00 15.13 14.51
CA ASN A 56 3.95 14.22 14.07
C ASN A 56 4.05 14.04 12.55
N THR A 57 4.77 13.01 12.14
CA THR A 57 4.99 12.73 10.72
C THR A 57 3.86 11.91 10.14
N GLN A 58 3.29 12.36 9.04
CA GLN A 58 2.20 11.67 8.36
C GLN A 58 2.46 11.61 6.86
N TYR A 59 1.87 10.61 6.22
CA TYR A 59 2.00 10.39 4.77
C TYR A 59 0.62 10.40 4.14
N PHE A 60 0.50 11.05 2.99
CA PHE A 60 -0.77 11.19 2.28
C PHE A 60 -0.58 10.97 0.78
N LEU A 61 -1.62 10.49 0.14
CA LEU A 61 -1.62 10.36 -1.31
C LEU A 61 -1.65 11.73 -1.97
N THR A 62 -0.84 11.89 -3.01
CA THR A 62 -0.95 13.05 -3.89
C THR A 62 -2.16 12.84 -4.81
N GLU A 63 -2.50 13.85 -5.61
CA GLU A 63 -3.54 13.69 -6.61
C GLU A 63 -3.17 12.59 -7.61
N LYS A 64 -1.90 12.54 -7.99
CA LYS A 64 -1.37 11.49 -8.85
C LYS A 64 -1.54 10.11 -8.21
N GLY A 65 -1.21 10.00 -6.92
CA GLY A 65 -1.36 8.75 -6.20
C GLY A 65 -2.81 8.29 -6.16
N ARG A 66 -3.74 9.22 -5.92
CA ARG A 66 -5.17 8.89 -5.88
C ARG A 66 -5.68 8.42 -7.23
N SER A 67 -5.12 8.95 -8.32
CA SER A 67 -5.55 8.60 -9.66
C SER A 67 -5.17 7.17 -10.04
N LEU A 68 -4.33 6.52 -9.24
CA LEU A 68 -3.92 5.14 -9.50
C LEU A 68 -4.95 4.10 -9.04
N ASN A 69 -6.08 4.53 -8.48
CA ASN A 69 -7.04 3.57 -7.92
C ASN A 69 -7.44 2.47 -8.91
N LYS A 70 -7.70 2.81 -10.16
CA LYS A 70 -8.09 1.84 -11.18
C LYS A 70 -6.95 0.94 -11.60
N VAL A 71 -5.76 1.52 -11.78
CA VAL A 71 -4.55 0.77 -12.11
C VAL A 71 -4.23 -0.19 -10.97
N PHE A 72 -4.37 0.29 -9.76
CA PHE A 72 -4.15 -0.51 -8.56
C PHE A 72 -5.07 -1.73 -8.54
N TYR A 73 -6.33 -1.52 -8.85
CA TYR A 73 -7.32 -2.57 -8.91
C TYR A 73 -6.91 -3.67 -9.90
N GLU A 74 -6.48 -3.26 -11.10
CA GLU A 74 -6.04 -4.21 -12.11
C GLU A 74 -4.79 -4.98 -11.69
N LEU A 75 -3.84 -4.28 -11.05
CA LEU A 75 -2.62 -4.91 -10.55
C LEU A 75 -2.95 -5.94 -9.46
N LEU A 76 -3.90 -5.61 -8.60
CA LEU A 76 -4.33 -6.50 -7.55
C LEU A 76 -4.93 -7.77 -8.13
N LEU A 77 -5.82 -7.62 -9.11
CA LEU A 77 -6.41 -8.77 -9.80
C LEU A 77 -5.33 -9.68 -10.36
N PHE A 78 -4.38 -9.08 -11.04
CA PHE A 78 -3.30 -9.83 -11.66
C PHE A 78 -2.49 -10.59 -10.61
N ALA A 79 -2.13 -9.90 -9.51
CA ALA A 79 -1.34 -10.50 -8.45
C ALA A 79 -2.04 -11.69 -7.80
N LEU A 80 -3.34 -11.55 -7.54
CA LEU A 80 -4.10 -12.64 -6.91
C LEU A 80 -4.26 -13.83 -7.84
N LYS A 81 -4.43 -13.58 -9.13
CA LYS A 81 -4.59 -14.66 -10.11
C LYS A 81 -3.32 -15.44 -10.36
N THR A 82 -2.17 -14.76 -10.32
CA THR A 82 -0.90 -15.38 -10.67
C THR A 82 -0.19 -16.04 -9.51
N ASP A 83 -0.56 -15.70 -8.27
CA ASP A 83 0.07 -16.27 -7.08
C ASP A 83 -0.70 -17.48 -6.56
N THR A 84 -0.80 -18.52 -7.37
CA THR A 84 -1.60 -19.70 -7.04
C THR A 84 -1.00 -20.56 -5.93
N GLU A 85 0.31 -20.42 -5.67
CA GLU A 85 0.99 -21.24 -4.67
C GLU A 85 1.42 -20.43 -3.45
N ASN A 86 0.88 -19.24 -3.27
CA ASN A 86 1.21 -18.35 -2.16
C ASN A 86 2.69 -18.03 -2.04
N LYS A 87 3.38 -17.94 -3.18
CA LYS A 87 4.83 -17.66 -3.19
C LYS A 87 5.15 -16.22 -2.84
N HIS A 88 4.29 -15.29 -3.21
CA HIS A 88 4.53 -13.86 -3.00
C HIS A 88 3.62 -13.27 -1.93
N TYR A 89 2.47 -13.89 -1.71
CA TYR A 89 1.49 -13.44 -0.75
C TYR A 89 1.02 -14.62 0.08
N THR A 90 0.96 -14.43 1.40
CA THR A 90 0.38 -15.42 2.30
C THR A 90 -1.13 -15.41 2.15
N GLU A 91 -1.80 -16.41 2.74
CA GLU A 91 -3.26 -16.43 2.76
C GLU A 91 -3.83 -15.19 3.43
N TYR A 92 -3.18 -14.74 4.51
CA TYR A 92 -3.61 -13.52 5.20
C TYR A 92 -3.48 -12.31 4.29
N GLU A 93 -2.35 -12.18 3.60
CA GLU A 93 -2.11 -11.06 2.68
C GLU A 93 -3.10 -11.07 1.52
N LYS A 94 -3.46 -12.25 1.03
CA LYS A 94 -4.47 -12.36 -0.03
C LYS A 94 -5.83 -11.90 0.43
N LYS A 95 -6.20 -12.22 1.67
CA LYS A 95 -7.46 -11.75 2.24
C LYS A 95 -7.47 -10.24 2.38
N GLU A 96 -6.36 -9.66 2.84
CA GLU A 96 -6.25 -8.21 2.93
C GLU A 96 -6.47 -7.57 1.55
N LEU A 97 -5.85 -8.15 0.54
CA LEU A 97 -5.95 -7.64 -0.82
C LEU A 97 -7.37 -7.77 -1.37
N GLU A 98 -8.06 -8.87 -1.07
CA GLU A 98 -9.45 -9.06 -1.48
C GLU A 98 -10.37 -8.03 -0.84
N GLU A 99 -10.16 -7.75 0.44
CA GLU A 99 -10.96 -6.75 1.16
C GLU A 99 -10.74 -5.36 0.57
N MET A 100 -9.49 -5.03 0.29
CA MET A 100 -9.15 -3.76 -0.33
C MET A 100 -9.82 -3.62 -1.70
N TYR A 101 -9.83 -4.70 -2.45
CA TYR A 101 -10.47 -4.79 -3.75
C TYR A 101 -11.94 -4.38 -3.66
N LYS A 102 -12.64 -4.93 -2.66
CA LYS A 102 -14.04 -4.60 -2.43
C LYS A 102 -14.21 -3.13 -2.10
N GLU A 103 -13.32 -2.58 -1.30
CA GLU A 103 -13.40 -1.18 -0.92
C GLU A 103 -13.12 -0.26 -2.10
N ILE A 104 -12.16 -0.61 -2.95
CA ILE A 104 -11.88 0.19 -4.15
C ILE A 104 -13.08 0.20 -5.08
N LEU A 105 -13.78 -0.92 -5.20
CA LEU A 105 -15.00 -0.98 -6.00
C LEU A 105 -16.08 -0.07 -5.44
N GLU A 106 -16.19 0.01 -4.13
CA GLU A 106 -17.19 0.87 -3.49
C GLU A 106 -16.84 2.34 -3.64
N LEU A 107 -15.56 2.67 -3.77
CA LEU A 107 -15.12 4.04 -3.94
C LEU A 107 -15.40 4.59 -5.33
N GLU A 108 -15.68 3.73 -6.26
CA GLU A 108 -16.05 4.15 -7.61
C GLU A 108 -17.55 4.39 -7.74
#